data_1abaeb97020903fdd927013625f23735
#
_entry.id   1abaeb97020903fdd927013625f23735
#
_cell.length_a   1.000
_cell.length_b   1.000
_cell.length_c   1.000
_cell.angle_alpha   90.00
_cell.angle_beta   90.00
_cell.angle_gamma   90.00
#
_symmetry.space_group_name_H-M   'P 1'
#
loop_
_entity.id
_entity.type
_entity.pdbx_description
1 polymer ?
#
loop_
_entity_poly.entity_id
_entity_poly.type
_entity_poly.pdbx_seq_one_letter_code
_entity_poly.pdbx_strand_id
1 'polypeptide(L)'
;VKPSIGKAIIKDCIDRGWQEHNGTYYPPNSAEAKRLQAETAHSTKKKQNRSKGLKRTYDTNDHLNIANKAKHCDQFTRLLEIELGISVWPEFRFSQEKGYKLDYALPSVKVAVECQGGIWKKGLSGHSSGKGISRDMAKLNLLTANGWHLIQVTPSQLLTSDTIELIKKAIVNKH
;
A
#
# COMPACT_ATOMS: atom_id res chain seq x y z
N VAL A 1 -11.98 35.34 27.09
CA VAL A 1 -12.19 34.07 27.86
C VAL A 1 -10.84 33.64 28.41
N LYS A 2 -10.69 33.66 29.75
CA LYS A 2 -9.45 33.22 30.40
C LYS A 2 -9.27 31.70 30.15
N PRO A 3 -8.06 31.23 29.74
CA PRO A 3 -7.83 29.80 29.55
C PRO A 3 -8.04 29.06 30.89
N SER A 4 -8.61 27.84 30.82
CA SER A 4 -8.76 27.02 32.02
C SER A 4 -7.39 26.76 32.66
N ILE A 5 -7.33 26.67 33.99
CA ILE A 5 -6.09 26.45 34.75
C ILE A 5 -5.25 25.30 34.17
N GLY A 6 -5.88 24.20 33.72
CA GLY A 6 -5.20 23.08 33.10
C GLY A 6 -4.47 23.44 31.80
N LYS A 7 -5.06 24.27 30.92
CA LYS A 7 -4.41 24.71 29.67
C LYS A 7 -3.21 25.61 29.93
N ALA A 8 -3.27 26.43 30.99
CA ALA A 8 -2.16 27.30 31.37
C ALA A 8 -0.97 26.50 31.88
N ILE A 9 -1.22 25.47 32.71
CA ILE A 9 -0.17 24.57 33.23
C ILE A 9 0.48 23.77 32.10
N ILE A 10 -0.31 23.21 31.18
CA ILE A 10 0.20 22.49 30.02
C ILE A 10 1.10 23.37 29.15
N LYS A 11 0.68 24.60 28.90
CA LYS A 11 1.47 25.56 28.13
C LYS A 11 2.80 25.89 28.82
N ASP A 12 2.78 26.13 30.12
CA ASP A 12 4.00 26.38 30.90
C ASP A 12 4.96 25.19 30.86
N CYS A 13 4.47 23.96 30.97
CA CYS A 13 5.30 22.76 30.80
C CYS A 13 5.95 22.69 29.42
N ILE A 14 5.20 22.95 28.33
CA ILE A 14 5.72 22.95 26.98
C ILE A 14 6.78 24.05 26.80
N ASP A 15 6.50 25.25 27.27
CA ASP A 15 7.42 26.40 27.18
C ASP A 15 8.73 26.16 27.97
N ARG A 16 8.70 25.31 29.00
CA ARG A 16 9.88 24.81 29.76
C ARG A 16 10.55 23.58 29.12
N GLY A 17 10.13 23.17 27.93
CA GLY A 17 10.77 22.07 27.19
C GLY A 17 10.32 20.66 27.59
N TRP A 18 9.18 20.51 28.27
CA TRP A 18 8.60 19.20 28.54
C TRP A 18 8.11 18.57 27.24
N GLN A 19 8.29 17.25 27.13
CA GLN A 19 7.88 16.48 25.97
C GLN A 19 6.53 15.79 26.24
N GLU A 20 5.56 15.97 25.34
CA GLU A 20 4.27 15.27 25.41
C GLU A 20 4.31 13.99 24.60
N HIS A 21 3.84 12.89 25.17
CA HIS A 21 3.61 11.63 24.47
C HIS A 21 2.41 10.91 25.06
N ASN A 22 1.43 10.61 24.22
CA ASN A 22 0.18 9.92 24.61
C ASN A 22 -0.53 10.53 25.83
N GLY A 23 -0.58 11.85 25.91
CA GLY A 23 -1.24 12.57 27.01
C GLY A 23 -0.40 12.68 28.30
N THR A 24 0.82 12.14 28.31
CA THR A 24 1.75 12.23 29.44
C THR A 24 2.87 13.22 29.13
N TYR A 25 3.22 14.06 30.11
CA TYR A 25 4.26 15.07 29.97
C TYR A 25 5.52 14.66 30.73
N TYR A 26 6.66 14.64 30.05
CA TYR A 26 7.96 14.24 30.58
C TYR A 26 8.88 15.45 30.73
N PRO A 27 9.53 15.66 31.90
CA PRO A 27 10.42 16.79 32.11
C PRO A 27 11.62 16.76 31.19
N PRO A 28 12.16 17.95 30.80
CA PRO A 28 13.36 18.04 30.02
C PRO A 28 14.50 17.29 30.70
N ASN A 29 15.29 16.56 29.94
CA ASN A 29 16.39 15.70 30.41
C ASN A 29 15.99 14.38 31.11
N SER A 30 14.73 14.05 31.28
CA SER A 30 14.34 12.70 31.71
C SER A 30 14.77 11.63 30.67
N ALA A 31 14.93 10.39 31.12
CA ALA A 31 15.28 9.28 30.25
C ALA A 31 14.26 9.11 29.12
N GLU A 32 12.98 9.27 29.43
CA GLU A 32 11.86 9.19 28.50
C GLU A 32 11.88 10.33 27.48
N ALA A 33 12.10 11.58 27.91
CA ALA A 33 12.20 12.71 27.00
C ALA A 33 13.37 12.58 26.03
N LYS A 34 14.53 12.09 26.48
CA LYS A 34 15.69 11.81 25.64
C LYS A 34 15.39 10.68 24.62
N ARG A 35 14.68 9.63 25.04
CA ARG A 35 14.25 8.54 24.17
C ARG A 35 13.30 9.02 23.07
N LEU A 36 12.30 9.82 23.42
CA LEU A 36 11.37 10.42 22.47
C LEU A 36 12.05 11.36 21.48
N GLN A 37 13.02 12.16 21.94
CA GLN A 37 13.84 13.00 21.06
C GLN A 37 14.69 12.17 20.09
N ALA A 38 15.27 11.06 20.55
CA ALA A 38 16.05 10.16 19.71
C ALA A 38 15.16 9.47 18.65
N GLU A 39 13.95 9.05 19.00
CA GLU A 39 12.97 8.46 18.07
C GLU A 39 12.50 9.46 17.02
N THR A 40 12.21 10.70 17.42
CA THR A 40 11.84 11.79 16.49
C THR A 40 13.00 12.19 15.59
N ALA A 41 14.23 12.28 16.10
CA ALA A 41 15.43 12.55 15.31
C ALA A 41 15.74 11.42 14.31
N HIS A 42 15.49 10.16 14.67
CA HIS A 42 15.64 9.02 13.76
C HIS A 42 14.59 9.02 12.67
N SER A 43 13.35 9.41 13.00
CA SER A 43 12.24 9.56 12.04
C SER A 43 12.47 10.72 11.06
N THR A 44 12.99 11.86 11.52
CA THR A 44 13.33 13.01 10.66
C THR A 44 14.52 12.74 9.74
N LYS A 45 15.59 12.07 10.22
CA LYS A 45 16.70 11.63 9.36
C LYS A 45 16.24 10.66 8.26
N LYS A 46 15.29 9.77 8.56
CA LYS A 46 14.71 8.84 7.56
C LYS A 46 13.88 9.56 6.50
N LYS A 47 13.28 10.73 6.83
CA LYS A 47 12.57 11.59 5.87
C LYS A 47 13.50 12.44 5.00
N GLN A 48 14.64 12.89 5.51
CA GLN A 48 15.58 13.75 4.76
C GLN A 48 16.42 12.98 3.73
N ASN A 49 16.65 11.68 3.91
CA ASN A 49 17.36 10.81 2.96
C ASN A 49 16.46 10.21 1.84
N ARG A 50 15.23 10.66 1.72
CA ARG A 50 14.47 10.43 0.48
C ARG A 50 15.09 11.36 -0.58
N SER A 51 16.05 10.82 -1.34
CA SER A 51 16.52 11.40 -2.60
C SER A 51 15.30 12.03 -3.32
N LYS A 52 15.51 13.17 -3.98
CA LYS A 52 14.52 13.72 -4.93
C LYS A 52 14.31 12.68 -6.03
N GLY A 53 13.55 11.63 -5.71
CA GLY A 53 13.22 10.54 -6.61
C GLY A 53 12.42 11.10 -7.78
N LEU A 54 12.58 10.52 -8.95
CA LEU A 54 11.74 10.79 -10.11
C LEU A 54 10.26 10.85 -9.68
N LYS A 55 9.56 11.87 -10.18
CA LYS A 55 8.12 12.04 -9.90
C LYS A 55 7.39 10.77 -10.37
N ARG A 56 6.63 10.18 -9.47
CA ARG A 56 5.86 8.98 -9.78
C ARG A 56 4.61 9.33 -10.58
N THR A 57 4.32 8.56 -11.61
CA THR A 57 3.12 8.70 -12.44
C THR A 57 2.05 7.66 -12.13
N TYR A 58 2.45 6.52 -11.54
CA TYR A 58 1.57 5.40 -11.15
C TYR A 58 0.83 4.77 -12.34
N ASP A 59 1.42 4.87 -13.51
CA ASP A 59 0.97 4.28 -14.78
C ASP A 59 2.07 3.40 -15.40
N THR A 60 1.93 3.07 -16.66
CA THR A 60 2.90 2.27 -17.41
C THR A 60 4.23 2.98 -17.69
N ASN A 61 4.30 4.31 -17.54
CA ASN A 61 5.53 5.08 -17.67
C ASN A 61 6.26 5.28 -16.34
N ASP A 62 5.66 4.83 -15.22
CA ASP A 62 6.29 4.94 -13.91
C ASP A 62 7.53 4.05 -13.81
N HIS A 63 8.67 4.65 -13.47
CA HIS A 63 9.96 3.95 -13.41
C HIS A 63 9.98 2.73 -12.48
N LEU A 64 9.19 2.74 -11.37
CA LEU A 64 9.08 1.58 -10.49
C LEU A 64 8.18 0.50 -11.08
N ASN A 65 7.14 0.86 -11.82
CA ASN A 65 6.30 -0.12 -12.52
C ASN A 65 7.09 -0.79 -13.65
N ILE A 66 7.89 -0.02 -14.41
CA ILE A 66 8.80 -0.57 -15.42
C ILE A 66 9.82 -1.53 -14.78
N ALA A 67 10.46 -1.12 -13.68
CA ALA A 67 11.40 -1.97 -12.97
C ALA A 67 10.74 -3.24 -12.40
N ASN A 68 9.51 -3.11 -11.85
CA ASN A 68 8.75 -4.26 -11.36
C ASN A 68 8.39 -5.23 -12.50
N LYS A 69 7.95 -4.71 -13.65
CA LYS A 69 7.66 -5.54 -14.83
C LYS A 69 8.88 -6.35 -15.24
N ALA A 70 10.03 -5.73 -15.34
CA ALA A 70 11.27 -6.42 -15.72
C ALA A 70 11.69 -7.48 -14.68
N LYS A 71 11.52 -7.18 -13.39
CA LYS A 71 11.96 -8.03 -12.28
C LYS A 71 11.05 -9.22 -12.00
N HIS A 72 9.74 -9.03 -12.12
CA HIS A 72 8.72 -9.98 -11.66
C HIS A 72 7.95 -10.66 -12.79
N CYS A 73 8.43 -10.57 -14.05
CA CYS A 73 7.84 -11.28 -15.16
C CYS A 73 7.98 -12.81 -14.94
N ASP A 74 6.84 -13.49 -14.79
CA ASP A 74 6.75 -14.93 -14.54
C ASP A 74 5.99 -15.68 -15.64
N GLN A 75 5.70 -16.96 -15.43
CA GLN A 75 4.98 -17.79 -16.39
C GLN A 75 3.56 -17.27 -16.64
N PHE A 76 2.87 -16.80 -15.60
CA PHE A 76 1.50 -16.28 -15.73
C PHE A 76 1.48 -14.99 -16.56
N THR A 77 2.42 -14.10 -16.31
CA THR A 77 2.59 -12.87 -17.08
C THR A 77 2.75 -13.17 -18.57
N ARG A 78 3.65 -14.10 -18.89
CA ARG A 78 3.92 -14.50 -20.28
C ARG A 78 2.73 -15.18 -20.96
N LEU A 79 2.07 -16.09 -20.22
CA LEU A 79 0.88 -16.79 -20.72
C LEU A 79 -0.22 -15.79 -21.08
N LEU A 80 -0.53 -14.85 -20.19
CA LEU A 80 -1.56 -13.85 -20.45
C LEU A 80 -1.18 -12.92 -21.62
N GLU A 81 0.08 -12.51 -21.73
CA GLU A 81 0.53 -11.66 -22.84
C GLU A 81 0.38 -12.38 -24.19
N ILE A 82 0.65 -13.68 -24.24
CA ILE A 82 0.46 -14.50 -25.46
C ILE A 82 -1.04 -14.67 -25.76
N GLU A 83 -1.84 -15.04 -24.77
CA GLU A 83 -3.27 -15.35 -24.95
C GLU A 83 -4.12 -14.12 -25.27
N LEU A 84 -3.76 -12.95 -24.73
CA LEU A 84 -4.57 -11.74 -24.82
C LEU A 84 -4.00 -10.71 -25.80
N GLY A 85 -2.73 -10.79 -26.18
CA GLY A 85 -2.04 -9.77 -26.97
C GLY A 85 -1.92 -8.43 -26.24
N ILE A 86 -2.05 -8.43 -24.90
CA ILE A 86 -2.05 -7.24 -24.06
C ILE A 86 -0.90 -7.31 -23.05
N SER A 87 -0.22 -6.20 -22.82
CA SER A 87 0.87 -6.12 -21.85
C SER A 87 0.37 -6.33 -20.42
N VAL A 88 0.96 -7.28 -19.71
CA VAL A 88 0.67 -7.60 -18.31
C VAL A 88 1.77 -7.03 -17.42
N TRP A 89 1.40 -6.44 -16.31
CA TRP A 89 2.28 -5.73 -15.39
C TRP A 89 2.22 -6.36 -13.99
N PRO A 90 3.20 -7.17 -13.60
CA PRO A 90 3.29 -7.71 -12.26
C PRO A 90 3.70 -6.64 -11.25
N GLU A 91 3.30 -6.79 -9.99
CA GLU A 91 3.60 -5.87 -8.88
C GLU A 91 3.30 -4.40 -9.20
N PHE A 92 2.22 -4.17 -9.93
CA PHE A 92 1.86 -2.86 -10.48
C PHE A 92 1.30 -1.91 -9.42
N ARG A 93 1.89 -0.74 -9.29
CA ARG A 93 1.39 0.33 -8.42
C ARG A 93 0.45 1.23 -9.19
N PHE A 94 -0.82 1.23 -8.83
CA PHE A 94 -1.90 1.91 -9.56
C PHE A 94 -2.36 3.23 -8.92
N SER A 95 -1.90 3.56 -7.70
CA SER A 95 -2.39 4.71 -6.95
C SER A 95 -1.30 5.46 -6.22
N GLN A 96 -1.45 6.80 -6.20
CA GLN A 96 -0.60 7.72 -5.44
C GLN A 96 -0.87 7.68 -3.94
N GLU A 97 -2.13 7.46 -3.54
CA GLU A 97 -2.59 7.73 -2.17
C GLU A 97 -1.92 6.86 -1.12
N LYS A 98 -1.74 5.57 -1.38
CA LYS A 98 -1.15 4.64 -0.41
C LYS A 98 -0.13 3.67 -0.99
N GLY A 99 0.26 3.84 -2.26
CA GLY A 99 1.24 2.98 -2.91
C GLY A 99 0.83 1.51 -2.96
N TYR A 100 -0.47 1.23 -3.05
CA TYR A 100 -0.99 -0.12 -3.22
C TYR A 100 -0.46 -0.74 -4.51
N LYS A 101 -0.18 -2.04 -4.44
CA LYS A 101 0.27 -2.85 -5.58
C LYS A 101 -0.80 -3.87 -5.94
N LEU A 102 -0.82 -4.22 -7.22
CA LEU A 102 -1.59 -5.32 -7.78
C LEU A 102 -0.62 -6.43 -8.16
N ASP A 103 -0.93 -7.67 -7.85
CA ASP A 103 -0.05 -8.79 -8.19
C ASP A 103 0.14 -8.85 -9.70
N TYR A 104 -0.95 -8.74 -10.48
CA TYR A 104 -0.93 -8.59 -11.93
C TYR A 104 -1.95 -7.54 -12.37
N ALA A 105 -1.56 -6.68 -13.29
CA ALA A 105 -2.42 -5.65 -13.86
C ALA A 105 -2.35 -5.64 -15.38
N LEU A 106 -3.50 -5.38 -16.01
CA LEU A 106 -3.67 -5.07 -17.42
C LEU A 106 -4.18 -3.63 -17.53
N PRO A 107 -3.27 -2.63 -17.47
CA PRO A 107 -3.67 -1.21 -17.34
C PRO A 107 -4.47 -0.68 -18.53
N SER A 108 -4.19 -1.17 -19.74
CA SER A 108 -4.91 -0.76 -20.96
C SER A 108 -6.40 -1.06 -20.90
N VAL A 109 -6.77 -2.11 -20.19
CA VAL A 109 -8.15 -2.56 -20.01
C VAL A 109 -8.62 -2.47 -18.57
N LYS A 110 -7.79 -1.95 -17.65
CA LYS A 110 -8.04 -1.81 -16.21
C LYS A 110 -8.59 -3.09 -15.54
N VAL A 111 -8.02 -4.22 -15.88
CA VAL A 111 -8.28 -5.49 -15.21
C VAL A 111 -7.09 -5.82 -14.31
N ALA A 112 -7.36 -6.27 -13.10
CA ALA A 112 -6.37 -6.69 -12.12
C ALA A 112 -6.62 -8.13 -11.69
N VAL A 113 -5.55 -8.88 -11.46
CA VAL A 113 -5.61 -10.23 -10.88
C VAL A 113 -4.79 -10.24 -9.60
N GLU A 114 -5.39 -10.71 -8.52
CA GLU A 114 -4.76 -10.89 -7.20
C GLU A 114 -4.72 -12.36 -6.85
N CYS A 115 -3.53 -12.85 -6.52
CA CYS A 115 -3.31 -14.23 -6.12
C CYS A 115 -3.36 -14.34 -4.59
N GLN A 116 -4.47 -14.84 -4.06
CA GLN A 116 -4.70 -14.98 -2.62
C GLN A 116 -3.95 -16.20 -2.06
N GLY A 117 -2.65 -16.01 -1.77
CA GLY A 117 -1.82 -17.00 -1.08
C GLY A 117 -2.09 -16.99 0.42
N GLY A 118 -2.26 -18.14 1.04
CA GLY A 118 -2.37 -18.25 2.49
C GLY A 118 -3.78 -18.35 3.08
N ILE A 119 -4.82 -18.46 2.25
CA ILE A 119 -6.21 -18.73 2.68
C ILE A 119 -6.30 -20.00 3.54
N TRP A 120 -5.38 -20.94 3.35
CA TRP A 120 -5.33 -22.22 4.04
C TRP A 120 -4.36 -22.28 5.23
N LYS A 121 -3.63 -21.19 5.51
CA LYS A 121 -2.73 -21.14 6.68
C LYS A 121 -3.56 -20.95 7.94
N LYS A 122 -3.70 -22.00 8.73
CA LYS A 122 -4.19 -21.92 10.11
C LYS A 122 -3.20 -21.10 10.94
N GLY A 123 -3.63 -19.94 11.45
CA GLY A 123 -2.82 -19.04 12.27
C GLY A 123 -2.69 -17.65 11.69
N LEU A 124 -2.08 -16.73 12.44
CA LEU A 124 -1.94 -15.30 12.20
C LEU A 124 -1.46 -14.95 10.77
N SER A 125 -2.34 -14.98 9.78
CA SER A 125 -2.10 -14.30 8.52
C SER A 125 -2.35 -12.80 8.74
N GLY A 126 -1.52 -11.94 8.17
CA GLY A 126 -1.70 -10.48 8.28
C GLY A 126 -3.08 -9.99 7.82
N HIS A 127 -3.83 -10.83 7.07
CA HIS A 127 -5.20 -10.57 6.61
C HIS A 127 -6.28 -10.85 7.68
N SER A 128 -5.97 -11.56 8.76
CA SER A 128 -6.92 -11.85 9.83
C SER A 128 -6.95 -10.78 10.94
N SER A 129 -6.04 -9.82 10.92
CA SER A 129 -6.08 -8.69 11.85
C SER A 129 -7.04 -7.61 11.34
N GLY A 130 -7.77 -6.94 12.24
CA GLY A 130 -8.68 -5.85 11.86
C GLY A 130 -8.01 -4.75 11.02
N LYS A 131 -6.71 -4.48 11.23
CA LYS A 131 -5.91 -3.55 10.42
C LYS A 131 -5.64 -4.07 9.02
N GLY A 132 -5.41 -5.38 8.87
CA GLY A 132 -5.23 -6.03 7.56
C GLY A 132 -6.51 -5.95 6.73
N ILE A 133 -7.62 -6.37 7.29
CA ILE A 133 -8.95 -6.32 6.66
C ILE A 133 -9.30 -4.90 6.23
N SER A 134 -9.14 -3.91 7.11
CA SER A 134 -9.41 -2.50 6.79
C SER A 134 -8.56 -1.96 5.65
N ARG A 135 -7.29 -2.39 5.58
CA ARG A 135 -6.38 -2.02 4.48
C ARG A 135 -6.81 -2.65 3.15
N ASP A 136 -7.21 -3.92 3.17
CA ASP A 136 -7.67 -4.64 1.97
C ASP A 136 -8.97 -4.04 1.46
N MET A 137 -9.93 -3.74 2.34
CA MET A 137 -11.15 -3.01 1.99
C MET A 137 -10.85 -1.65 1.34
N ALA A 138 -9.92 -0.88 1.91
CA ALA A 138 -9.54 0.42 1.35
C ALA A 138 -8.88 0.29 -0.03
N LYS A 139 -8.07 -0.76 -0.26
CA LYS A 139 -7.49 -1.08 -1.58
C LYS A 139 -8.59 -1.42 -2.60
N LEU A 140 -9.55 -2.26 -2.22
CA LEU A 140 -10.66 -2.67 -3.08
C LEU A 140 -11.55 -1.47 -3.46
N ASN A 141 -11.92 -0.65 -2.50
CA ASN A 141 -12.72 0.55 -2.75
C ASN A 141 -12.01 1.51 -3.72
N LEU A 142 -10.69 1.67 -3.55
CA LEU A 142 -9.90 2.53 -4.42
C LEU A 142 -9.78 1.94 -5.84
N LEU A 143 -9.65 0.62 -5.99
CA LEU A 143 -9.69 -0.05 -7.29
C LEU A 143 -11.01 0.21 -8.01
N THR A 144 -12.13 -0.04 -7.32
CA THR A 144 -13.47 0.19 -7.87
C THR A 144 -13.67 1.65 -8.28
N ALA A 145 -13.28 2.61 -7.41
CA ALA A 145 -13.39 4.04 -7.69
C ALA A 145 -12.57 4.48 -8.92
N ASN A 146 -11.47 3.78 -9.22
CA ASN A 146 -10.64 4.01 -10.40
C ASN A 146 -11.08 3.19 -11.63
N GLY A 147 -12.20 2.50 -11.56
CA GLY A 147 -12.78 1.72 -12.65
C GLY A 147 -12.01 0.45 -13.00
N TRP A 148 -11.33 -0.14 -12.03
CA TRP A 148 -10.66 -1.43 -12.19
C TRP A 148 -11.61 -2.59 -11.91
N HIS A 149 -11.55 -3.63 -12.74
CA HIS A 149 -12.15 -4.93 -12.48
C HIS A 149 -11.14 -5.81 -11.77
N LEU A 150 -11.46 -6.31 -10.58
CA LEU A 150 -10.59 -7.17 -9.80
C LEU A 150 -11.04 -8.62 -9.88
N ILE A 151 -10.11 -9.50 -10.24
CA ILE A 151 -10.26 -10.96 -10.20
C ILE A 151 -9.35 -11.47 -9.09
N GLN A 152 -9.91 -12.27 -8.19
CA GLN A 152 -9.16 -12.89 -7.11
C GLN A 152 -9.10 -14.39 -7.33
N VAL A 153 -7.92 -14.96 -7.30
CA VAL A 153 -7.68 -16.39 -7.52
C VAL A 153 -6.75 -16.97 -6.46
N THR A 154 -6.80 -18.26 -6.27
CA THR A 154 -5.81 -18.99 -5.47
C THR A 154 -4.58 -19.34 -6.32
N PRO A 155 -3.43 -19.67 -5.71
CA PRO A 155 -2.24 -20.12 -6.47
C PRO A 155 -2.52 -21.30 -7.38
N SER A 156 -3.38 -22.23 -6.98
CA SER A 156 -3.75 -23.40 -7.79
C SER A 156 -4.65 -23.06 -8.99
N GLN A 157 -5.36 -21.95 -8.93
CA GLN A 157 -6.23 -21.49 -10.01
C GLN A 157 -5.49 -20.58 -11.01
N LEU A 158 -4.38 -19.98 -10.64
CA LEU A 158 -3.73 -18.91 -11.37
C LEU A 158 -3.46 -19.26 -12.85
N LEU A 159 -2.98 -20.47 -13.13
CA LEU A 159 -2.62 -20.94 -14.48
C LEU A 159 -3.70 -21.80 -15.15
N THR A 160 -4.95 -21.76 -14.66
CA THR A 160 -6.04 -22.56 -15.25
C THR A 160 -6.70 -21.83 -16.44
N SER A 161 -7.26 -22.62 -17.35
CA SER A 161 -8.09 -22.09 -18.46
C SER A 161 -9.27 -21.24 -17.96
N ASP A 162 -9.89 -21.66 -16.85
CA ASP A 162 -11.04 -20.95 -16.26
C ASP A 162 -10.67 -19.53 -15.83
N THR A 163 -9.48 -19.35 -15.26
CA THR A 163 -8.98 -18.02 -14.90
C THR A 163 -8.72 -17.16 -16.13
N ILE A 164 -8.15 -17.72 -17.19
CA ILE A 164 -7.93 -16.99 -18.45
C ILE A 164 -9.26 -16.58 -19.07
N GLU A 165 -10.24 -17.48 -19.14
CA GLU A 165 -11.57 -17.18 -19.67
C GLU A 165 -12.29 -16.13 -18.82
N LEU A 166 -12.14 -16.16 -17.50
CA LEU A 166 -12.70 -15.13 -16.61
C LEU A 166 -12.07 -13.75 -16.89
N ILE A 167 -10.77 -13.69 -17.13
CA ILE A 167 -10.07 -12.46 -17.50
C ILE A 167 -10.58 -11.94 -18.87
N LYS A 168 -10.73 -12.82 -19.87
CA LYS A 168 -11.29 -12.48 -21.18
C LYS A 168 -12.69 -11.89 -21.05
N LYS A 169 -13.56 -12.51 -20.24
CA LYS A 169 -14.92 -11.99 -19.95
C LYS A 169 -14.87 -10.62 -19.27
N ALA A 170 -13.98 -10.40 -18.32
CA ALA A 170 -13.85 -9.11 -17.64
C ALA A 170 -13.37 -8.00 -18.60
N ILE A 171 -12.59 -8.32 -19.61
CA ILE A 171 -12.15 -7.38 -20.64
C ILE A 171 -13.32 -6.98 -21.55
N VAL A 172 -14.12 -7.95 -22.00
CA VAL A 172 -15.26 -7.73 -22.93
C VAL A 172 -16.39 -6.94 -22.26
N ASN A 173 -16.71 -7.24 -21.02
CA ASN A 173 -17.82 -6.59 -20.28
C ASN A 173 -17.55 -5.13 -19.91
N LYS A 174 -16.44 -4.56 -20.34
CA LYS A 174 -16.07 -3.17 -20.06
C LYS A 174 -16.50 -2.20 -21.16
N HIS A 175 -17.00 -2.73 -22.26
CA HIS A 175 -17.58 -1.98 -23.38
C HIS A 175 -19.09 -2.08 -23.34
#